data_e73c5d6233398726f48902c86667cda1
#
_entry.id   e73c5d6233398726f48902c86667cda1
#
_cell.length_a   1.000
_cell.length_b   1.000
_cell.length_c   1.000
_cell.angle_alpha   90.00
_cell.angle_beta   90.00
_cell.angle_gamma   90.00
#
_symmetry.space_group_name_H-M   'P 1'
#
loop_
_entity.id
_entity.type
_entity.pdbx_description
1 polymer ?
#
loop_
_entity_poly.entity_id
_entity_poly.type
_entity_poly.pdbx_seq_one_letter_code
_entity_poly.pdbx_strand_id
1 'polypeptide(L)'
;MARRVFFGFHYERDIWRANVVRNSWVTKDREAAGFWDASLWEEAQKKGDEAIKKMIEEGLKNTTVAAVLIGKETSGRKWVLYEIRRSHEDGKGLLGVYIHGIEDSNGNTDQKGDNSFGEIGTDANGKPVYFWQLYPTYDWADDKGYDNFGDWVEKAAKKAGR
;
A
#
# COMPACT_ATOMS: atom_id res chain seq x y z
N MET A 1 -10.50 -3.91 -18.69
CA MET A 1 -11.18 -4.06 -17.39
C MET A 1 -10.48 -3.26 -16.32
N ALA A 2 -11.22 -2.49 -15.55
CA ALA A 2 -10.63 -1.73 -14.45
C ALA A 2 -10.13 -2.68 -13.35
N ARG A 3 -8.96 -2.41 -12.80
CA ARG A 3 -8.42 -3.20 -11.71
C ARG A 3 -8.86 -2.65 -10.37
N ARG A 4 -9.04 -3.53 -9.42
CA ARG A 4 -9.31 -3.16 -8.04
C ARG A 4 -8.00 -3.24 -7.25
N VAL A 5 -7.61 -2.12 -6.64
CA VAL A 5 -6.34 -1.98 -5.91
C VAL A 5 -6.62 -1.81 -4.42
N PHE A 6 -5.89 -2.56 -3.61
CA PHE A 6 -5.86 -2.35 -2.17
C PHE A 6 -4.74 -1.36 -1.83
N PHE A 7 -5.06 -0.34 -1.03
CA PHE A 7 -4.08 0.65 -0.57
C PHE A 7 -3.73 0.40 0.89
N GLY A 8 -2.46 0.08 1.15
CA GLY A 8 -1.94 -0.05 2.50
C GLY A 8 -1.16 1.21 2.89
N PHE A 9 -1.40 1.75 4.07
CA PHE A 9 -0.72 2.95 4.56
C PHE A 9 -0.90 3.11 6.07
N HIS A 10 -0.17 4.06 6.65
CA HIS A 10 -0.37 4.43 8.05
C HIS A 10 -1.66 5.23 8.16
N TYR A 11 -2.77 4.57 8.45
CA TYR A 11 -4.12 5.10 8.36
C TYR A 11 -4.32 6.40 9.14
N GLU A 12 -3.87 6.44 10.38
CA GLU A 12 -4.11 7.59 11.26
C GLU A 12 -3.31 8.83 10.84
N ARG A 13 -2.09 8.63 10.32
CA ARG A 13 -1.17 9.72 10.00
C ARG A 13 -1.28 10.24 8.57
N ASP A 14 -1.43 9.32 7.61
CA ASP A 14 -1.21 9.62 6.20
C ASP A 14 -2.49 9.65 5.35
N ILE A 15 -3.65 9.67 6.00
CA ILE A 15 -4.94 9.61 5.29
C ILE A 15 -5.12 10.72 4.25
N TRP A 16 -4.66 11.94 4.53
CA TRP A 16 -4.75 13.04 3.57
C TRP A 16 -3.99 12.73 2.28
N ARG A 17 -2.72 12.37 2.41
CA ARG A 17 -1.85 12.06 1.26
C ARG A 17 -2.33 10.80 0.53
N ALA A 18 -2.78 9.81 1.27
CA ALA A 18 -3.35 8.58 0.69
C ALA A 18 -4.60 8.89 -0.13
N ASN A 19 -5.45 9.80 0.32
CA ASN A 19 -6.62 10.22 -0.44
C ASN A 19 -6.27 10.94 -1.75
N VAL A 20 -5.16 11.66 -1.81
CA VAL A 20 -4.70 12.27 -3.07
C VAL A 20 -4.42 11.17 -4.10
N VAL A 21 -3.71 10.12 -3.71
CA VAL A 21 -3.43 8.97 -4.59
C VAL A 21 -4.72 8.26 -4.98
N ARG A 22 -5.57 7.96 -4.00
CA ARG A 22 -6.85 7.30 -4.23
C ARG A 22 -7.73 8.06 -5.21
N ASN A 23 -7.86 9.37 -5.02
CA ASN A 23 -8.72 10.20 -5.86
C ASN A 23 -8.23 10.22 -7.31
N SER A 24 -6.92 10.24 -7.55
CA SER A 24 -6.38 10.14 -8.90
C SER A 24 -6.71 8.80 -9.56
N TRP A 25 -6.79 7.73 -8.78
CA TRP A 25 -7.10 6.39 -9.24
C TRP A 25 -8.59 6.24 -9.56
N VAL A 26 -9.49 6.61 -8.62
CA VAL A 26 -10.93 6.37 -8.75
C VAL A 26 -11.62 7.28 -9.79
N THR A 27 -11.05 8.44 -10.12
CA THR A 27 -11.58 9.33 -11.15
C THR A 27 -11.58 8.72 -12.55
N LYS A 28 -10.91 7.58 -12.73
CA LYS A 28 -10.81 6.86 -14.02
C LYS A 28 -11.64 5.57 -14.01
N ASP A 29 -12.74 5.54 -13.28
CA ASP A 29 -13.62 4.39 -13.12
C ASP A 29 -12.92 3.13 -12.57
N ARG A 30 -11.95 3.35 -11.68
CA ARG A 30 -11.19 2.28 -11.03
C ARG A 30 -11.59 2.17 -9.57
N GLU A 31 -11.45 0.97 -9.02
CA GLU A 31 -11.85 0.68 -7.63
C GLU A 31 -10.66 0.68 -6.68
N ALA A 32 -10.88 1.23 -5.48
CA ALA A 32 -9.91 1.25 -4.40
C ALA A 32 -10.49 0.56 -3.16
N ALA A 33 -9.64 -0.16 -2.43
CA ALA A 33 -9.96 -0.77 -1.15
C ALA A 33 -8.91 -0.34 -0.11
N GLY A 34 -9.18 -0.59 1.16
CA GLY A 34 -8.26 -0.22 2.25
C GLY A 34 -8.53 1.15 2.84
N PHE A 35 -9.55 1.84 2.37
CA PHE A 35 -9.99 3.11 2.93
C PHE A 35 -11.27 2.88 3.75
N TRP A 36 -11.12 2.92 5.06
CA TRP A 36 -12.23 2.71 5.99
C TRP A 36 -12.63 4.01 6.65
N ASP A 37 -13.87 4.06 7.08
CA ASP A 37 -14.33 5.11 7.96
C ASP A 37 -13.54 5.08 9.27
N ALA A 38 -13.18 6.26 9.82
CA ALA A 38 -12.39 6.35 11.04
C ALA A 38 -13.04 5.63 12.22
N SER A 39 -14.37 5.67 12.31
CA SER A 39 -15.08 5.00 13.40
C SER A 39 -15.02 3.48 13.27
N LEU A 40 -15.05 2.95 12.06
CA LEU A 40 -14.90 1.50 11.81
C LEU A 40 -13.48 1.03 12.17
N TRP A 41 -12.47 1.82 11.84
CA TRP A 41 -11.09 1.52 12.18
C TRP A 41 -10.89 1.50 13.71
N GLU A 42 -11.38 2.52 14.41
CA GLU A 42 -11.31 2.61 15.85
C GLU A 42 -12.05 1.45 16.53
N GLU A 43 -13.22 1.10 16.03
CA GLU A 43 -13.99 -0.03 16.54
C GLU A 43 -13.23 -1.35 16.39
N ALA A 44 -12.61 -1.58 15.25
CA ALA A 44 -11.79 -2.77 15.01
C ALA A 44 -10.59 -2.81 15.95
N GLN A 45 -9.92 -1.68 16.18
CA GLN A 45 -8.81 -1.59 17.13
C GLN A 45 -9.25 -1.96 18.56
N LYS A 46 -10.42 -1.51 18.98
CA LYS A 46 -10.99 -1.84 20.31
C LYS A 46 -11.33 -3.34 20.45
N LYS A 47 -11.75 -3.97 19.36
CA LYS A 47 -12.07 -5.41 19.35
C LYS A 47 -10.82 -6.29 19.31
N GLY A 48 -9.67 -5.75 18.90
CA GLY A 48 -8.39 -6.42 18.91
C GLY A 48 -7.90 -6.89 17.54
N ASP A 49 -6.78 -7.60 17.54
CA ASP A 49 -6.05 -7.99 16.35
C ASP A 49 -6.86 -8.83 15.36
N GLU A 50 -7.67 -9.75 15.85
CA GLU A 50 -8.48 -10.61 14.97
C GLU A 50 -9.51 -9.81 14.16
N ALA A 51 -10.08 -8.78 14.76
CA ALA A 51 -11.01 -7.89 14.07
C ALA A 51 -10.31 -7.09 12.97
N ILE A 52 -9.11 -6.60 13.23
CA ILE A 52 -8.30 -5.86 12.24
C ILE A 52 -7.89 -6.78 11.09
N LYS A 53 -7.41 -7.98 11.38
CA LYS A 53 -7.05 -8.98 10.37
C LYS A 53 -8.22 -9.27 9.43
N LYS A 54 -9.39 -9.50 10.01
CA LYS A 54 -10.62 -9.77 9.24
C LYS A 54 -10.96 -8.60 8.32
N MET A 55 -10.87 -7.38 8.84
CA MET A 55 -11.14 -6.16 8.07
C MET A 55 -10.17 -6.03 6.88
N ILE A 56 -8.88 -6.26 7.11
CA ILE A 56 -7.86 -6.22 6.06
C ILE A 56 -8.10 -7.32 5.02
N GLU A 57 -8.37 -8.54 5.45
CA GLU A 57 -8.61 -9.68 4.56
C GLU A 57 -9.85 -9.45 3.69
N GLU A 58 -10.90 -8.88 4.22
CA GLU A 58 -12.09 -8.50 3.45
C GLU A 58 -11.78 -7.40 2.44
N GLY A 59 -10.96 -6.42 2.82
CA GLY A 59 -10.51 -5.37 1.91
C GLY A 59 -9.66 -5.90 0.76
N LEU A 60 -8.84 -6.91 1.01
CA LEU A 60 -7.99 -7.54 0.00
C LEU A 60 -8.75 -8.45 -0.98
N LYS A 61 -9.96 -8.90 -0.62
CA LYS A 61 -10.76 -9.74 -1.52
C LYS A 61 -11.01 -9.05 -2.85
N ASN A 62 -10.88 -9.81 -3.93
CA ASN A 62 -11.13 -9.37 -5.30
C ASN A 62 -10.22 -8.22 -5.76
N THR A 63 -9.10 -8.00 -5.06
CA THR A 63 -8.06 -7.09 -5.52
C THR A 63 -6.96 -7.85 -6.25
N THR A 64 -6.36 -7.23 -7.25
CA THR A 64 -5.27 -7.83 -8.04
C THR A 64 -3.90 -7.28 -7.65
N VAL A 65 -3.86 -6.08 -7.09
CA VAL A 65 -2.63 -5.37 -6.71
C VAL A 65 -2.83 -4.73 -5.35
N ALA A 66 -1.80 -4.78 -4.53
CA ALA A 66 -1.70 -4.00 -3.30
C ALA A 66 -0.62 -2.92 -3.49
N ALA A 67 -1.02 -1.67 -3.33
CA ALA A 67 -0.11 -0.52 -3.36
C ALA A 67 0.13 -0.03 -1.94
N VAL A 68 1.38 -0.08 -1.50
CA VAL A 68 1.77 0.40 -0.17
C VAL A 68 2.22 1.86 -0.31
N LEU A 69 1.49 2.76 0.34
CA LEU A 69 1.79 4.19 0.34
C LEU A 69 2.72 4.48 1.52
N ILE A 70 3.95 4.85 1.21
CA ILE A 70 5.02 4.94 2.19
C ILE A 70 5.21 6.40 2.62
N GLY A 71 4.77 6.70 3.84
CA GLY A 71 5.02 7.98 4.50
C GLY A 71 6.22 7.90 5.45
N LYS A 72 6.44 8.96 6.19
CA LYS A 72 7.57 9.08 7.12
C LYS A 72 7.64 7.96 8.16
N GLU A 73 6.49 7.49 8.65
CA GLU A 73 6.40 6.53 9.75
C GLU A 73 5.75 5.20 9.37
N THR A 74 5.69 4.88 8.09
CA THR A 74 5.02 3.66 7.61
C THR A 74 5.85 2.41 7.87
N SER A 75 7.17 2.51 7.72
CA SER A 75 8.08 1.37 7.90
C SER A 75 7.97 0.79 9.32
N GLY A 76 7.91 -0.53 9.43
CA GLY A 76 7.81 -1.22 10.71
C GLY A 76 6.40 -1.29 11.31
N ARG A 77 5.41 -0.69 10.66
CA ARG A 77 4.02 -0.76 11.16
C ARG A 77 3.47 -2.17 10.99
N LYS A 78 3.01 -2.73 12.10
CA LYS A 78 2.51 -4.12 12.18
C LYS A 78 1.49 -4.46 11.10
N TRP A 79 0.49 -3.61 10.90
CA TRP A 79 -0.59 -3.91 9.96
C TRP A 79 -0.19 -3.69 8.51
N VAL A 80 0.72 -2.76 8.23
CA VAL A 80 1.30 -2.60 6.89
C VAL A 80 2.13 -3.84 6.53
N LEU A 81 2.93 -4.35 7.47
CA LEU A 81 3.68 -5.59 7.26
C LEU A 81 2.75 -6.78 7.02
N TYR A 82 1.65 -6.86 7.75
CA TYR A 82 0.63 -7.89 7.57
C TYR A 82 0.03 -7.83 6.16
N GLU A 83 -0.35 -6.64 5.71
CA GLU A 83 -0.90 -6.43 4.36
C GLU A 83 0.08 -6.86 3.27
N ILE A 84 1.36 -6.52 3.41
CA ILE A 84 2.40 -6.91 2.46
C ILE A 84 2.56 -8.44 2.40
N ARG A 85 2.70 -9.07 3.56
CA ARG A 85 2.86 -10.53 3.64
C ARG A 85 1.65 -11.27 3.09
N ARG A 86 0.47 -10.84 3.45
CA ARG A 86 -0.78 -11.47 2.99
C ARG A 86 -0.94 -11.34 1.48
N SER A 87 -0.64 -10.16 0.93
CA SER A 87 -0.70 -9.92 -0.50
C SER A 87 0.32 -10.76 -1.27
N HIS A 88 1.52 -10.88 -0.73
CA HIS A 88 2.57 -11.74 -1.30
C HIS A 88 2.14 -13.22 -1.30
N GLU A 89 1.62 -13.70 -0.18
CA GLU A 89 1.14 -15.09 -0.05
C GLU A 89 0.00 -15.41 -1.03
N ASP A 90 -0.87 -14.44 -1.27
CA ASP A 90 -2.01 -14.57 -2.18
C ASP A 90 -1.63 -14.41 -3.66
N GLY A 91 -0.36 -14.15 -3.95
CA GLY A 91 0.13 -13.99 -5.32
C GLY A 91 -0.35 -12.73 -6.02
N LYS A 92 -0.66 -11.68 -5.26
CA LYS A 92 -1.04 -10.37 -5.81
C LYS A 92 0.17 -9.62 -6.32
N GLY A 93 -0.06 -8.68 -7.24
CA GLY A 93 0.95 -7.68 -7.57
C GLY A 93 1.17 -6.75 -6.37
N LEU A 94 2.39 -6.31 -6.17
CA LEU A 94 2.76 -5.39 -5.10
C LEU A 94 3.66 -4.28 -5.63
N LEU A 95 3.47 -3.08 -5.10
CA LEU A 95 4.36 -1.96 -5.34
C LEU A 95 4.32 -1.01 -4.14
N GLY A 96 5.40 -0.26 -3.96
CA GLY A 96 5.46 0.80 -2.98
C GLY A 96 5.48 2.16 -3.66
N VAL A 97 4.86 3.14 -3.03
CA VAL A 97 4.85 4.53 -3.50
C VAL A 97 5.16 5.45 -2.35
N TYR A 98 6.27 6.17 -2.43
CA TYR A 98 6.61 7.20 -1.44
C TYR A 98 5.68 8.40 -1.62
N ILE A 99 5.00 8.81 -0.56
CA ILE A 99 3.99 9.89 -0.59
C ILE A 99 4.43 11.15 0.18
N HIS A 100 5.64 11.17 0.70
CA HIS A 100 6.16 12.31 1.46
C HIS A 100 6.22 13.61 0.65
N GLY A 101 6.38 13.53 -0.66
CA GLY A 101 6.41 14.69 -1.57
C GLY A 101 5.03 15.25 -1.91
N ILE A 102 3.94 14.63 -1.47
CA ILE A 102 2.59 15.15 -1.63
C ILE A 102 2.34 16.19 -0.55
N GLU A 103 1.86 17.36 -0.94
CA GLU A 103 1.50 18.41 0.01
C GLU A 103 0.27 18.01 0.83
N ASP A 104 0.30 18.33 2.13
CA ASP A 104 -0.84 18.13 3.02
C ASP A 104 -1.86 19.29 2.89
N SER A 105 -2.88 19.35 3.76
CA SER A 105 -3.92 20.39 3.74
C SER A 105 -3.36 21.80 3.98
N ASN A 106 -2.15 21.90 4.51
CA ASN A 106 -1.47 23.18 4.78
C ASN A 106 -0.41 23.50 3.70
N GLY A 107 -0.31 22.70 2.65
CA GLY A 107 0.66 22.90 1.59
C GLY A 107 2.07 22.43 1.93
N ASN A 108 2.23 21.60 2.95
CA ASN A 108 3.54 21.13 3.40
C ASN A 108 3.84 19.70 2.93
N THR A 109 5.07 19.48 2.47
CA THR A 109 5.60 18.14 2.22
C THR A 109 6.14 17.55 3.53
N ASP A 110 6.54 16.28 3.50
CA ASP A 110 7.03 15.56 4.67
C ASP A 110 8.44 15.01 4.42
N GLN A 111 9.03 14.40 5.42
CA GLN A 111 10.30 13.70 5.30
C GLN A 111 10.08 12.31 4.72
N LYS A 112 10.99 11.87 3.86
CA LYS A 112 10.96 10.53 3.28
C LYS A 112 11.15 9.48 4.39
N GLY A 113 10.25 8.49 4.43
CA GLY A 113 10.38 7.36 5.33
C GLY A 113 11.25 6.25 4.74
N ASP A 114 11.53 5.23 5.55
CA ASP A 114 12.24 4.05 5.09
C ASP A 114 11.33 3.17 4.22
N ASN A 115 11.94 2.34 3.38
CA ASN A 115 11.20 1.39 2.56
C ASN A 115 10.48 0.37 3.47
N SER A 116 9.16 0.25 3.30
CA SER A 116 8.33 -0.65 4.10
C SER A 116 8.47 -2.12 3.71
N PHE A 117 9.09 -2.42 2.58
CA PHE A 117 9.27 -3.79 2.08
C PHE A 117 10.49 -4.42 2.73
N GLY A 118 10.28 -4.98 3.92
CA GLY A 118 11.32 -5.58 4.74
C GLY A 118 11.62 -7.03 4.40
N GLU A 119 12.23 -7.74 5.36
CA GLU A 119 12.67 -9.12 5.19
C GLU A 119 11.49 -10.10 5.13
N ILE A 120 11.54 -11.01 4.15
CA ILE A 120 10.59 -12.12 4.01
C ILE A 120 11.05 -13.32 4.83
N GLY A 121 12.33 -13.67 4.71
CA GLY A 121 12.94 -14.86 5.29
C GLY A 121 14.34 -15.04 4.76
N THR A 122 14.79 -16.29 4.64
CA THR A 122 16.13 -16.59 4.12
C THR A 122 16.02 -17.50 2.88
N ASP A 123 17.01 -17.37 1.99
CA ASP A 123 17.13 -18.27 0.83
C ASP A 123 17.77 -19.63 1.23
N ALA A 124 17.99 -20.50 0.26
CA ALA A 124 18.59 -21.82 0.46
C ALA A 124 20.01 -21.78 1.06
N ASN A 125 20.69 -20.64 0.91
CA ASN A 125 22.04 -20.42 1.42
C ASN A 125 22.07 -19.71 2.78
N GLY A 126 20.90 -19.47 3.39
CA GLY A 126 20.78 -18.76 4.66
C GLY A 126 20.90 -17.24 4.57
N LYS A 127 20.91 -16.67 3.36
CA LYS A 127 20.94 -15.21 3.18
C LYS A 127 19.55 -14.61 3.30
N PRO A 128 19.41 -13.42 3.94
CA PRO A 128 18.11 -12.78 4.02
C PRO A 128 17.58 -12.37 2.65
N VAL A 129 16.28 -12.58 2.43
CA VAL A 129 15.55 -12.14 1.25
C VAL A 129 14.54 -11.07 1.65
N TYR A 130 14.52 -9.98 0.93
CA TYR A 130 13.68 -8.83 1.23
C TYR A 130 12.60 -8.62 0.16
N PHE A 131 11.43 -8.16 0.57
CA PHE A 131 10.34 -7.82 -0.36
C PHE A 131 10.79 -6.75 -1.37
N TRP A 132 11.65 -5.80 -0.97
CA TRP A 132 12.14 -4.76 -1.88
C TRP A 132 12.98 -5.33 -3.05
N GLN A 133 13.49 -6.55 -2.93
CA GLN A 133 14.17 -7.24 -4.02
C GLN A 133 13.20 -7.78 -5.07
N LEU A 134 11.96 -8.04 -4.68
CA LEU A 134 10.92 -8.63 -5.52
C LEU A 134 9.97 -7.58 -6.11
N TYR A 135 9.74 -6.49 -5.39
CA TYR A 135 8.71 -5.51 -5.73
C TYR A 135 9.30 -4.11 -5.85
N PRO A 136 8.86 -3.33 -6.86
CA PRO A 136 9.40 -2.00 -7.08
C PRO A 136 8.81 -0.97 -6.12
N THR A 137 9.56 0.11 -5.91
CA THR A 137 9.08 1.32 -5.25
C THR A 137 9.24 2.51 -6.17
N TYR A 138 8.30 3.45 -6.08
CA TYR A 138 8.26 4.67 -6.87
C TYR A 138 8.08 5.86 -5.93
N ASP A 139 8.35 7.06 -6.42
CA ASP A 139 8.08 8.31 -5.71
C ASP A 139 6.95 9.05 -6.42
N TRP A 140 5.86 9.34 -5.70
CA TRP A 140 4.69 9.98 -6.31
C TRP A 140 5.02 11.33 -6.95
N ALA A 141 5.76 12.18 -6.25
CA ALA A 141 6.11 13.50 -6.73
C ALA A 141 7.18 13.45 -7.84
N ASP A 142 8.29 12.76 -7.57
CA ASP A 142 9.45 12.73 -8.47
C ASP A 142 9.21 11.91 -9.73
N ASP A 143 8.43 10.84 -9.64
CA ASP A 143 8.15 9.92 -10.73
C ASP A 143 6.80 10.20 -11.43
N LYS A 144 6.21 11.36 -11.18
CA LYS A 144 4.94 11.79 -11.77
C LYS A 144 3.82 10.77 -11.59
N GLY A 145 3.55 10.44 -10.33
CA GLY A 145 2.57 9.41 -9.97
C GLY A 145 1.16 9.66 -10.50
N TYR A 146 0.74 10.92 -10.56
CA TYR A 146 -0.57 11.27 -11.12
C TYR A 146 -0.74 10.71 -12.55
N ASP A 147 0.30 10.82 -13.37
CA ASP A 147 0.27 10.35 -14.77
C ASP A 147 0.59 8.86 -14.91
N ASN A 148 1.41 8.31 -14.02
CA ASN A 148 2.05 6.99 -14.21
C ASN A 148 1.53 5.89 -13.31
N PHE A 149 0.76 6.20 -12.28
CA PHE A 149 0.31 5.21 -11.28
C PHE A 149 -0.44 4.05 -11.92
N GLY A 150 -1.30 4.33 -12.90
CA GLY A 150 -2.03 3.29 -13.63
C GLY A 150 -1.10 2.29 -14.32
N ASP A 151 -0.03 2.78 -14.93
CA ASP A 151 0.96 1.93 -15.59
C ASP A 151 1.74 1.10 -14.57
N TRP A 152 2.07 1.67 -13.41
CA TRP A 152 2.74 0.94 -12.34
C TRP A 152 1.88 -0.23 -11.84
N VAL A 153 0.58 0.01 -11.67
CA VAL A 153 -0.38 -1.01 -11.25
C VAL A 153 -0.48 -2.13 -12.29
N GLU A 154 -0.61 -1.78 -13.57
CA GLU A 154 -0.67 -2.78 -14.65
C GLU A 154 0.59 -3.63 -14.71
N LYS A 155 1.74 -3.02 -14.57
CA LYS A 155 3.03 -3.72 -14.56
C LYS A 155 3.12 -4.70 -13.39
N ALA A 156 2.71 -4.27 -12.20
CA ALA A 156 2.68 -5.14 -11.03
C ALA A 156 1.72 -6.31 -11.20
N ALA A 157 0.54 -6.08 -11.73
CA ALA A 157 -0.46 -7.12 -11.98
C ALA A 157 0.06 -8.15 -12.98
N LYS A 158 0.62 -7.71 -14.09
CA LYS A 158 1.18 -8.62 -15.12
C LYS A 158 2.34 -9.45 -14.59
N LYS A 159 3.22 -8.86 -13.79
CA LYS A 159 4.33 -9.57 -13.16
C LYS A 159 3.83 -10.68 -12.23
N ALA A 160 2.69 -10.47 -11.59
CA ALA A 160 2.04 -11.46 -10.72
C ALA A 160 1.20 -12.50 -11.49
N GLY A 161 1.14 -12.39 -12.81
CA GLY A 161 0.35 -13.30 -13.64
C GLY A 161 -1.15 -12.98 -13.65
N ARG A 162 -1.52 -11.75 -13.41
CA ARG A 162 -2.90 -11.30 -13.27
C ARG A 162 -3.42 -10.49 -14.46
#